data_db886ff85814cf43c682c066c137ee3f
#
_entry.id   db886ff85814cf43c682c066c137ee3f
#
_cell.length_a   1.000
_cell.length_b   1.000
_cell.length_c   1.000
_cell.angle_alpha   90.00
_cell.angle_beta   90.00
_cell.angle_gamma   90.00
#
_symmetry.space_group_name_H-M   'P 1'
#
loop_
_entity.id
_entity.type
_entity.pdbx_description
1 polymer ?
#
loop_
_entity_poly.entity_id
_entity_poly.type
_entity_poly.pdbx_seq_one_letter_code
_entity_poly.pdbx_strand_id
1 'polypeptide(L)'
;MIQKRRKFLKTGASLAMAPFLPSLQAQAQRAGRGGGTIRRFVFVVKSSGIDKFNLVPEGLENHYVSPEGRKLGNKARRLGPMVDVSLGEHALPAKLSRLEAFRDRLTIIQSLSGEGFSGNHTAGYGALSCHNSERVAIAPSIDCLLGKQLSMGPYPMYGMATNGRLLEGGALAESYCYPNISAYKAGMPVPFQASPRKAFVELFGASVAPPEELERELALNGSLMNFLTGDARRIEKQLTGDEKERFGLYLNSFEELQNLERKKVALSERVKSFAPKPEGLYDSVKPKHRIESYFELAAASLITGLTNVVTVRPDTLGVEYRELGISNSVHALGHL
;
A
#
# COMPACT_ATOMS: atom_id res chain seq x y z
N MET A 1 -5.19 -22.91 -32.48
CA MET A 1 -5.53 -21.51 -32.13
C MET A 1 -5.24 -21.14 -30.67
N ILE A 2 -5.39 -22.04 -29.73
CA ILE A 2 -5.19 -21.81 -28.27
C ILE A 2 -3.72 -21.57 -27.88
N GLN A 3 -2.76 -22.21 -28.55
CA GLN A 3 -1.32 -22.03 -28.27
C GLN A 3 -0.77 -20.63 -28.63
N LYS A 4 -1.32 -19.95 -29.63
CA LYS A 4 -0.90 -18.60 -30.02
C LYS A 4 -1.38 -17.54 -29.02
N ARG A 5 -2.55 -17.76 -28.37
CA ARG A 5 -3.05 -16.85 -27.31
C ARG A 5 -2.24 -16.96 -26.01
N ARG A 6 -1.78 -18.17 -25.65
CA ARG A 6 -0.93 -18.36 -24.46
C ARG A 6 0.44 -17.69 -24.58
N LYS A 7 1.05 -17.68 -25.78
CA LYS A 7 2.30 -16.96 -26.04
C LYS A 7 2.12 -15.44 -25.97
N PHE A 8 0.99 -14.92 -26.44
CA PHE A 8 0.71 -13.49 -26.38
C PHE A 8 0.52 -13.00 -24.94
N LEU A 9 -0.14 -13.76 -24.07
CA LEU A 9 -0.31 -13.41 -22.67
C LEU A 9 0.98 -13.53 -21.84
N LYS A 10 1.85 -14.51 -22.16
CA LYS A 10 3.17 -14.64 -21.47
C LYS A 10 4.14 -13.51 -21.80
N THR A 11 4.08 -12.98 -23.01
CA THR A 11 4.87 -11.80 -23.41
C THR A 11 4.16 -10.48 -23.12
N GLY A 12 2.82 -10.46 -23.09
CA GLY A 12 2.03 -9.24 -22.92
C GLY A 12 2.08 -8.65 -21.51
N ALA A 13 2.06 -9.47 -20.48
CA ALA A 13 2.08 -8.97 -19.10
C ALA A 13 3.43 -8.34 -18.71
N SER A 14 4.53 -8.90 -19.18
CA SER A 14 5.88 -8.33 -18.95
C SER A 14 6.16 -7.11 -19.84
N LEU A 15 5.57 -7.05 -21.04
CA LEU A 15 5.73 -5.95 -21.99
C LEU A 15 4.70 -4.82 -21.80
N ALA A 16 3.53 -5.09 -21.22
CA ALA A 16 2.51 -4.06 -20.98
C ALA A 16 2.92 -3.08 -19.86
N MET A 17 3.77 -3.49 -18.92
CA MET A 17 4.29 -2.60 -17.87
C MET A 17 5.54 -1.83 -18.34
N ALA A 18 6.35 -2.36 -19.23
CA ALA A 18 7.57 -1.75 -19.71
C ALA A 18 7.38 -0.40 -20.44
N PRO A 19 6.34 -0.19 -21.28
CA PRO A 19 6.08 1.12 -21.91
C PRO A 19 5.54 2.18 -20.94
N PHE A 20 4.91 1.78 -19.82
CA PHE A 20 4.37 2.74 -18.86
C PHE A 20 5.44 3.29 -17.91
N LEU A 21 6.45 2.53 -17.59
CA LEU A 21 7.51 2.96 -16.67
C LEU A 21 8.37 4.11 -17.21
N PRO A 22 8.84 4.11 -18.46
CA PRO A 22 9.55 5.26 -19.04
C PRO A 22 8.69 6.51 -19.15
N SER A 23 7.39 6.38 -19.47
CA SER A 23 6.49 7.53 -19.54
C SER A 23 6.19 8.11 -18.15
N LEU A 24 6.07 7.27 -17.13
CA LEU A 24 5.93 7.69 -15.73
C LEU A 24 7.22 8.37 -15.24
N GLN A 25 8.37 7.84 -15.59
CA GLN A 25 9.67 8.41 -15.25
C GLN A 25 9.89 9.77 -15.94
N ALA A 26 9.55 9.87 -17.24
CA ALA A 26 9.60 11.12 -17.98
C ALA A 26 8.61 12.17 -17.43
N GLN A 27 7.43 11.74 -16.98
CA GLN A 27 6.45 12.63 -16.35
C GLN A 27 6.86 13.06 -14.94
N ALA A 28 7.47 12.17 -14.13
CA ALA A 28 8.05 12.54 -12.84
C ALA A 28 9.18 13.55 -12.99
N GLN A 29 10.04 13.38 -14.00
CA GLN A 29 11.10 14.33 -14.33
C GLN A 29 10.55 15.68 -14.82
N ARG A 30 9.45 15.69 -15.58
CA ARG A 30 8.76 16.92 -16.00
C ARG A 30 8.05 17.61 -14.84
N ALA A 31 7.42 16.85 -13.93
CA ALA A 31 6.80 17.38 -12.71
C ALA A 31 7.83 18.07 -11.78
N GLY A 32 9.07 17.58 -11.75
CA GLY A 32 10.17 18.21 -11.01
C GLY A 32 10.75 19.47 -11.66
N ARG A 33 10.42 19.75 -12.93
CA ARG A 33 10.97 20.88 -13.69
C ARG A 33 10.00 22.01 -14.02
N GLY A 34 8.74 21.93 -13.61
CA GLY A 34 7.75 23.00 -13.80
C GLY A 34 6.34 22.46 -14.07
N GLY A 35 5.43 22.69 -13.14
CA GLY A 35 3.98 22.70 -13.37
C GLY A 35 3.26 21.39 -13.68
N GLY A 36 3.92 20.23 -13.65
CA GLY A 36 3.28 18.94 -13.88
C GLY A 36 2.40 18.49 -12.71
N THR A 37 1.27 17.86 -13.01
CA THR A 37 0.37 17.30 -12.00
C THR A 37 1.06 16.18 -11.22
N ILE A 38 1.19 16.34 -9.91
CA ILE A 38 1.74 15.31 -9.02
C ILE A 38 0.80 14.11 -9.01
N ARG A 39 1.28 12.95 -9.40
CA ARG A 39 0.53 11.69 -9.34
C ARG A 39 0.66 11.06 -7.97
N ARG A 40 -0.46 10.58 -7.45
CA ARG A 40 -0.56 9.90 -6.16
C ARG A 40 -1.27 8.58 -6.35
N PHE A 41 -0.83 7.55 -5.61
CA PHE A 41 -1.38 6.20 -5.68
C PHE A 41 -1.78 5.73 -4.29
N VAL A 42 -2.95 5.11 -4.22
CA VAL A 42 -3.42 4.40 -3.02
C VAL A 42 -3.76 2.98 -3.44
N PHE A 43 -3.09 2.02 -2.83
CA PHE A 43 -3.39 0.61 -2.97
C PHE A 43 -4.17 0.14 -1.74
N VAL A 44 -5.32 -0.45 -1.95
CA VAL A 44 -6.13 -1.05 -0.88
C VAL A 44 -6.23 -2.54 -1.14
N VAL A 45 -5.57 -3.34 -0.29
CA VAL A 45 -5.45 -4.79 -0.48
C VAL A 45 -6.22 -5.51 0.61
N LYS A 46 -7.31 -6.17 0.25
CA LYS A 46 -8.12 -6.96 1.18
C LYS A 46 -7.57 -8.38 1.35
N SER A 47 -7.66 -8.91 2.57
CA SER A 47 -7.12 -10.23 2.91
C SER A 47 -7.92 -11.41 2.35
N SER A 48 -9.24 -11.27 2.26
CA SER A 48 -10.15 -12.35 1.81
C SER A 48 -10.77 -12.11 0.44
N GLY A 49 -10.27 -11.10 -0.28
CA GLY A 49 -10.83 -10.69 -1.56
C GLY A 49 -12.20 -10.01 -1.42
N ILE A 50 -12.86 -9.87 -2.54
CA ILE A 50 -14.21 -9.31 -2.65
C ILE A 50 -15.01 -10.29 -3.50
N ASP A 51 -16.21 -10.65 -3.05
CA ASP A 51 -17.10 -11.45 -3.87
C ASP A 51 -17.42 -10.69 -5.18
N LYS A 52 -17.08 -11.31 -6.28
CA LYS A 52 -17.23 -10.72 -7.61
C LYS A 52 -18.68 -10.30 -7.93
N PHE A 53 -19.68 -11.01 -7.39
CA PHE A 53 -21.09 -10.67 -7.60
C PHE A 53 -21.49 -9.35 -6.94
N ASN A 54 -20.79 -8.96 -5.87
CA ASN A 54 -21.00 -7.67 -5.24
C ASN A 54 -20.43 -6.49 -6.04
N LEU A 55 -19.71 -6.77 -7.12
CA LEU A 55 -19.07 -5.76 -7.98
C LEU A 55 -19.69 -5.70 -9.38
N VAL A 56 -20.73 -6.49 -9.67
CA VAL A 56 -21.40 -6.50 -10.96
C VAL A 56 -22.37 -5.33 -11.04
N PRO A 57 -22.22 -4.40 -12.02
CA PRO A 57 -23.20 -3.34 -12.27
C PRO A 57 -24.56 -3.92 -12.63
N GLU A 58 -25.63 -3.18 -12.34
CA GLU A 58 -27.00 -3.57 -12.67
C GLU A 58 -27.16 -3.78 -14.18
N GLY A 59 -27.86 -4.83 -14.56
CA GLY A 59 -28.11 -5.22 -15.94
C GLY A 59 -27.00 -6.07 -16.59
N LEU A 60 -25.87 -6.28 -15.88
CA LEU A 60 -24.75 -7.09 -16.39
C LEU A 60 -24.64 -8.46 -15.71
N GLU A 61 -25.57 -8.85 -14.85
CA GLU A 61 -25.52 -10.06 -14.04
C GLU A 61 -25.37 -11.34 -14.89
N ASN A 62 -26.06 -11.39 -16.03
CA ASN A 62 -26.07 -12.54 -16.90
C ASN A 62 -24.76 -12.73 -17.70
N HIS A 63 -23.95 -11.70 -17.81
CA HIS A 63 -22.65 -11.79 -18.48
C HIS A 63 -21.57 -12.46 -17.63
N TYR A 64 -21.75 -12.51 -16.33
CA TYR A 64 -20.72 -12.97 -15.40
C TYR A 64 -20.91 -14.40 -14.92
N VAL A 65 -22.13 -14.89 -14.80
CA VAL A 65 -22.40 -16.28 -14.38
C VAL A 65 -23.78 -16.73 -14.82
N SER A 66 -23.86 -17.88 -15.50
CA SER A 66 -25.14 -18.53 -15.70
C SER A 66 -25.74 -18.95 -14.34
N PRO A 67 -27.07 -18.98 -14.19
CA PRO A 67 -27.73 -19.49 -12.99
C PRO A 67 -27.25 -20.90 -12.58
N GLU A 68 -26.92 -21.74 -13.56
CA GLU A 68 -26.37 -23.06 -13.34
C GLU A 68 -24.94 -23.03 -12.77
N GLY A 69 -24.11 -22.07 -13.18
CA GLY A 69 -22.75 -21.87 -12.66
C GLY A 69 -22.72 -21.49 -11.20
N ARG A 70 -23.78 -20.86 -10.66
CA ARG A 70 -23.92 -20.59 -9.21
C ARG A 70 -24.14 -21.85 -8.41
N LYS A 71 -24.86 -22.85 -8.97
CA LYS A 71 -25.15 -24.13 -8.29
C LYS A 71 -23.96 -25.08 -8.24
N LEU A 72 -23.05 -24.99 -9.19
CA LEU A 72 -21.93 -25.94 -9.37
C LEU A 72 -20.65 -25.55 -8.63
N GLY A 73 -20.64 -24.45 -7.89
CA GLY A 73 -19.49 -23.98 -7.11
C GLY A 73 -18.31 -23.51 -7.97
N ASN A 74 -17.14 -23.40 -7.35
CA ASN A 74 -15.96 -22.79 -8.00
C ASN A 74 -15.42 -23.55 -9.23
N LYS A 75 -15.69 -24.83 -9.36
CA LYS A 75 -15.15 -25.67 -10.43
C LYS A 75 -15.82 -25.50 -11.81
N ALA A 76 -17.05 -24.97 -11.84
CA ALA A 76 -17.85 -24.85 -13.06
C ALA A 76 -18.16 -23.42 -13.48
N ARG A 77 -17.49 -22.46 -12.93
CA ARG A 77 -17.67 -21.03 -13.26
C ARG A 77 -17.09 -20.75 -14.64
N ARG A 78 -17.85 -21.01 -15.68
CA ARG A 78 -17.56 -20.45 -16.99
C ARG A 78 -17.80 -18.96 -16.92
N LEU A 79 -16.75 -18.18 -17.15
CA LEU A 79 -16.89 -16.76 -17.41
C LEU A 79 -17.71 -16.61 -18.69
N GLY A 80 -18.71 -15.76 -18.68
CA GLY A 80 -19.38 -15.31 -19.88
C GLY A 80 -18.40 -14.64 -20.85
N PRO A 81 -18.85 -14.18 -22.02
CA PRO A 81 -18.01 -13.43 -22.92
C PRO A 81 -17.43 -12.20 -22.21
N MET A 82 -16.23 -11.79 -22.61
CA MET A 82 -15.63 -10.57 -22.11
C MET A 82 -16.55 -9.39 -22.44
N VAL A 83 -16.86 -8.59 -21.44
CA VAL A 83 -17.71 -7.40 -21.56
C VAL A 83 -16.83 -6.19 -21.29
N ASP A 84 -16.88 -5.23 -22.19
CA ASP A 84 -16.26 -3.92 -22.04
C ASP A 84 -17.34 -2.87 -22.31
N VAL A 85 -17.86 -2.29 -21.25
CA VAL A 85 -19.02 -1.38 -21.29
C VAL A 85 -18.77 -0.16 -20.41
N SER A 86 -19.39 0.95 -20.76
CA SER A 86 -19.35 2.18 -19.97
C SER A 86 -20.16 2.02 -18.68
N LEU A 87 -19.56 2.32 -17.54
CA LEU A 87 -20.29 2.40 -16.26
C LEU A 87 -21.34 3.50 -16.26
N GLY A 88 -21.24 4.49 -17.16
CA GLY A 88 -22.23 5.57 -17.29
C GLY A 88 -23.64 5.07 -17.64
N GLU A 89 -23.74 3.90 -18.28
CA GLU A 89 -24.99 3.28 -18.71
C GLU A 89 -25.58 2.32 -17.67
N HIS A 90 -24.88 2.06 -16.57
CA HIS A 90 -25.27 1.10 -15.55
C HIS A 90 -25.23 1.71 -14.14
N ALA A 91 -26.19 1.37 -13.31
CA ALA A 91 -26.13 1.72 -11.90
C ALA A 91 -25.04 0.91 -11.19
N LEU A 92 -24.35 1.55 -10.26
CA LEU A 92 -23.36 0.84 -9.44
C LEU A 92 -24.07 -0.19 -8.54
N PRO A 93 -23.46 -1.35 -8.31
CA PRO A 93 -24.01 -2.33 -7.38
C PRO A 93 -24.13 -1.72 -5.98
N ALA A 94 -25.13 -2.14 -5.21
CA ALA A 94 -25.46 -1.58 -3.90
C ALA A 94 -24.25 -1.45 -2.96
N LYS A 95 -23.28 -2.36 -3.03
CA LYS A 95 -22.05 -2.33 -2.23
C LYS A 95 -21.09 -1.19 -2.62
N LEU A 96 -21.20 -0.67 -3.83
CA LEU A 96 -20.43 0.45 -4.35
C LEU A 96 -21.22 1.75 -4.45
N SER A 97 -22.47 1.80 -4.00
CA SER A 97 -23.35 2.98 -4.12
C SER A 97 -22.74 4.27 -3.55
N ARG A 98 -21.91 4.17 -2.51
CA ARG A 98 -21.18 5.32 -1.95
C ARG A 98 -20.14 5.92 -2.90
N LEU A 99 -19.77 5.22 -3.96
CA LEU A 99 -18.85 5.68 -4.99
C LEU A 99 -19.57 6.32 -6.18
N GLU A 100 -20.89 6.46 -6.15
CA GLU A 100 -21.69 7.00 -7.25
C GLU A 100 -21.19 8.36 -7.74
N ALA A 101 -20.76 9.25 -6.83
CA ALA A 101 -20.18 10.55 -7.17
C ALA A 101 -18.86 10.47 -7.96
N PHE A 102 -18.25 9.28 -8.02
CA PHE A 102 -17.00 9.01 -8.72
C PHE A 102 -17.18 8.07 -9.91
N ARG A 103 -18.41 7.73 -10.29
CA ARG A 103 -18.71 6.74 -11.32
C ARG A 103 -17.95 6.97 -12.63
N ASP A 104 -17.88 8.23 -13.08
CA ASP A 104 -17.17 8.61 -14.31
C ASP A 104 -15.64 8.40 -14.25
N ARG A 105 -15.12 8.13 -13.06
CA ARG A 105 -13.69 7.91 -12.79
C ARG A 105 -13.41 6.51 -12.26
N LEU A 106 -14.43 5.67 -12.21
CA LEU A 106 -14.36 4.31 -11.68
C LEU A 106 -14.20 3.32 -12.83
N THR A 107 -13.31 2.37 -12.67
CA THR A 107 -13.19 1.20 -13.53
C THR A 107 -13.29 -0.06 -12.68
N ILE A 108 -14.19 -0.96 -13.04
CA ILE A 108 -14.36 -2.26 -12.39
C ILE A 108 -13.74 -3.32 -13.30
N ILE A 109 -12.66 -3.93 -12.87
CA ILE A 109 -11.98 -5.00 -13.61
C ILE A 109 -12.22 -6.30 -12.87
N GLN A 110 -12.83 -7.26 -13.54
CA GLN A 110 -13.13 -8.57 -12.98
C GLN A 110 -12.41 -9.68 -13.75
N SER A 111 -12.39 -10.86 -13.14
CA SER A 111 -11.87 -12.07 -13.78
C SER A 111 -10.39 -11.98 -14.20
N LEU A 112 -9.62 -11.14 -13.52
CA LEU A 112 -8.18 -11.21 -13.62
C LEU A 112 -7.72 -12.55 -13.04
N SER A 113 -7.07 -13.37 -13.87
CA SER A 113 -6.47 -14.61 -13.39
C SER A 113 -5.02 -14.36 -12.99
N GLY A 114 -4.68 -14.81 -11.78
CA GLY A 114 -3.28 -14.98 -11.39
C GLY A 114 -2.78 -16.31 -11.94
N GLU A 115 -2.24 -16.38 -13.15
CA GLU A 115 -1.66 -17.62 -13.67
C GLU A 115 -0.49 -18.02 -12.75
N GLY A 116 -0.56 -19.25 -12.21
CA GLY A 116 0.46 -19.77 -11.28
C GLY A 116 0.20 -19.45 -9.80
N PHE A 117 -0.88 -18.73 -9.46
CA PHE A 117 -1.27 -18.55 -8.06
C PHE A 117 -2.11 -19.73 -7.58
N SER A 118 -1.76 -20.28 -6.43
CA SER A 118 -2.67 -21.14 -5.69
C SER A 118 -3.78 -20.28 -5.09
N GLY A 119 -5.04 -20.61 -5.36
CA GLY A 119 -6.18 -19.93 -4.75
C GLY A 119 -6.20 -20.19 -3.25
N ASN A 120 -5.70 -19.26 -2.46
CA ASN A 120 -5.87 -19.25 -1.03
C ASN A 120 -6.32 -17.87 -0.52
N HIS A 121 -6.61 -17.80 0.76
CA HIS A 121 -7.18 -16.61 1.39
C HIS A 121 -6.22 -15.40 1.45
N THR A 122 -4.94 -15.63 1.23
CA THR A 122 -3.93 -14.58 1.26
C THR A 122 -3.08 -14.70 0.00
N ALA A 123 -3.35 -13.89 -0.98
CA ALA A 123 -2.53 -13.84 -2.20
C ALA A 123 -1.06 -13.47 -1.93
N GLY A 124 -0.77 -13.02 -0.72
CA GLY A 124 0.57 -12.65 -0.31
C GLY A 124 1.15 -11.60 -1.25
N TYR A 125 2.43 -11.74 -1.54
CA TYR A 125 3.14 -10.83 -2.45
C TYR A 125 2.58 -10.83 -3.87
N GLY A 126 1.87 -11.87 -4.27
CA GLY A 126 1.25 -11.97 -5.59
C GLY A 126 0.29 -10.84 -5.91
N ALA A 127 -0.38 -10.28 -4.91
CA ALA A 127 -1.34 -9.18 -5.09
C ALA A 127 -0.73 -7.95 -5.76
N LEU A 128 0.52 -7.59 -5.42
CA LEU A 128 1.18 -6.38 -5.91
C LEU A 128 2.47 -6.65 -6.69
N SER A 129 2.97 -7.90 -6.74
CA SER A 129 4.18 -8.24 -7.49
C SER A 129 3.91 -9.09 -8.72
N CYS A 130 2.72 -9.65 -8.87
CA CYS A 130 2.37 -10.63 -9.90
C CYS A 130 3.23 -11.92 -9.86
N HIS A 131 3.88 -12.20 -8.75
CA HIS A 131 4.67 -13.42 -8.56
C HIS A 131 3.97 -14.37 -7.58
N ASN A 132 3.97 -15.66 -7.91
CA ASN A 132 3.37 -16.68 -7.05
C ASN A 132 4.22 -16.91 -5.79
N SER A 133 4.02 -16.05 -4.80
CA SER A 133 4.64 -16.21 -3.49
C SER A 133 3.76 -15.62 -2.39
N GLU A 134 3.44 -16.44 -1.41
CA GLU A 134 2.60 -16.05 -0.29
C GLU A 134 3.39 -15.44 0.87
N ARG A 135 4.59 -15.96 1.13
CA ARG A 135 5.35 -15.68 2.35
C ARG A 135 6.73 -15.11 2.11
N VAL A 136 7.27 -15.31 0.92
CA VAL A 136 8.64 -14.90 0.59
C VAL A 136 8.60 -13.83 -0.48
N ALA A 137 9.19 -12.70 -0.22
CA ALA A 137 9.37 -11.67 -1.22
C ALA A 137 10.41 -12.15 -2.26
N ILE A 138 9.98 -12.43 -3.49
CA ILE A 138 10.88 -12.88 -4.58
C ILE A 138 11.11 -11.80 -5.63
N ALA A 139 10.33 -10.71 -5.58
CA ALA A 139 10.47 -9.56 -6.49
C ALA A 139 9.95 -8.30 -5.80
N PRO A 140 10.29 -7.10 -6.31
CA PRO A 140 9.68 -5.86 -5.85
C PRO A 140 8.19 -5.80 -6.21
N SER A 141 7.40 -5.17 -5.36
CA SER A 141 5.98 -4.89 -5.62
C SER A 141 5.78 -3.57 -6.36
N ILE A 142 4.64 -3.42 -7.05
CA ILE A 142 4.35 -2.24 -7.89
C ILE A 142 4.29 -0.95 -7.06
N ASP A 143 3.78 -0.98 -5.85
CA ASP A 143 3.73 0.16 -4.94
C ASP A 143 5.14 0.65 -4.55
N CYS A 144 6.06 -0.27 -4.27
CA CYS A 144 7.46 0.06 -4.00
C CYS A 144 8.18 0.60 -5.24
N LEU A 145 7.93 0.03 -6.42
CA LEU A 145 8.49 0.53 -7.67
C LEU A 145 8.01 1.94 -7.97
N LEU A 146 6.70 2.19 -7.85
CA LEU A 146 6.13 3.53 -8.01
C LEU A 146 6.65 4.50 -6.95
N GLY A 147 6.74 4.06 -5.70
CA GLY A 147 7.32 4.85 -4.62
C GLY A 147 8.73 5.30 -4.94
N LYS A 148 9.60 4.39 -5.38
CA LYS A 148 10.96 4.72 -5.78
C LYS A 148 11.04 5.71 -6.95
N GLN A 149 10.12 5.61 -7.91
CA GLN A 149 10.13 6.44 -9.12
C GLN A 149 9.46 7.81 -8.93
N LEU A 150 8.41 7.89 -8.12
CA LEU A 150 7.56 9.08 -8.01
C LEU A 150 7.81 9.88 -6.74
N SER A 151 8.49 9.30 -5.75
CA SER A 151 8.63 9.97 -4.45
C SER A 151 9.60 11.12 -4.51
N MET A 152 9.07 12.30 -4.27
CA MET A 152 9.84 13.49 -3.92
C MET A 152 9.83 13.72 -2.40
N GLY A 153 8.93 13.07 -1.69
CA GLY A 153 8.75 13.16 -0.23
C GLY A 153 9.78 12.36 0.57
N PRO A 154 9.70 12.48 1.91
CA PRO A 154 10.56 11.70 2.82
C PRO A 154 10.32 10.19 2.71
N TYR A 155 9.08 9.77 2.52
CA TYR A 155 8.73 8.36 2.40
C TYR A 155 8.52 7.97 0.93
N PRO A 156 9.33 7.06 0.36
CA PRO A 156 9.08 6.53 -0.98
C PRO A 156 7.67 5.95 -1.12
N MET A 157 7.27 5.12 -0.17
CA MET A 157 5.91 4.63 0.04
C MET A 157 5.63 4.50 1.52
N TYR A 158 4.36 4.52 1.92
CA TYR A 158 3.96 4.31 3.31
C TYR A 158 2.90 3.23 3.41
N GLY A 159 3.15 2.21 4.24
CA GLY A 159 2.27 1.07 4.43
C GLY A 159 1.57 1.10 5.77
N MET A 160 0.25 0.88 5.79
CA MET A 160 -0.54 0.72 7.00
C MET A 160 -1.39 -0.55 6.93
N ALA A 161 -1.42 -1.32 8.00
CA ALA A 161 -2.17 -2.57 8.02
C ALA A 161 -2.79 -2.88 9.38
N THR A 162 -3.99 -3.40 9.36
CA THR A 162 -4.58 -4.00 10.56
C THR A 162 -3.80 -5.26 10.93
N ASN A 163 -3.34 -5.33 12.18
CA ASN A 163 -2.76 -6.54 12.76
C ASN A 163 -3.82 -7.22 13.66
N GLY A 164 -4.21 -8.45 13.32
CA GLY A 164 -5.22 -9.20 14.08
C GLY A 164 -4.84 -9.41 15.55
N ARG A 165 -3.57 -9.63 15.85
CA ARG A 165 -3.07 -9.82 17.22
C ARG A 165 -3.23 -8.60 18.12
N LEU A 166 -3.21 -7.39 17.55
CA LEU A 166 -3.43 -6.15 18.30
C LEU A 166 -4.88 -5.98 18.76
N LEU A 167 -5.82 -6.70 18.15
CA LEU A 167 -7.24 -6.66 18.51
C LEU A 167 -7.56 -7.62 19.65
N GLU A 168 -6.75 -8.65 19.88
CA GLU A 168 -7.02 -9.72 20.85
C GLU A 168 -6.49 -9.46 22.26
N GLY A 169 -5.60 -8.52 22.47
CA GLY A 169 -4.95 -8.43 23.77
C GLY A 169 -4.35 -7.12 24.20
N GLY A 170 -4.70 -6.01 23.59
CA GLY A 170 -4.28 -4.69 24.07
C GLY A 170 -2.79 -4.41 24.01
N ALA A 171 -2.00 -5.23 23.36
CA ALA A 171 -0.58 -4.97 23.16
C ALA A 171 -0.41 -3.90 22.07
N LEU A 172 -0.55 -2.64 22.44
CA LEU A 172 -0.09 -1.48 21.68
C LEU A 172 1.44 -1.52 21.39
N ALA A 173 2.11 -2.58 21.82
CA ALA A 173 3.55 -2.73 21.76
C ALA A 173 4.08 -2.99 20.35
N GLU A 174 3.34 -3.71 19.48
CA GLU A 174 3.79 -3.96 18.11
C GLU A 174 3.41 -2.79 17.21
N SER A 175 4.39 -1.98 16.85
CA SER A 175 4.22 -0.86 15.93
C SER A 175 4.06 -1.34 14.50
N TYR A 176 4.79 -2.37 14.12
CA TYR A 176 4.91 -2.84 12.74
C TYR A 176 4.45 -4.29 12.59
N CYS A 177 3.90 -4.58 11.42
CA CYS A 177 3.61 -5.94 10.98
C CYS A 177 4.09 -6.14 9.54
N TYR A 178 4.24 -7.40 9.14
CA TYR A 178 4.59 -7.78 7.78
C TYR A 178 3.38 -8.46 7.13
N PRO A 179 2.55 -7.71 6.39
CA PRO A 179 1.36 -8.28 5.76
C PRO A 179 1.66 -9.17 4.56
N ASN A 180 2.92 -9.30 4.16
CA ASN A 180 3.40 -10.07 3.01
C ASN A 180 2.80 -9.65 1.67
N ILE A 181 2.54 -8.36 1.46
CA ILE A 181 1.96 -7.83 0.21
C ILE A 181 2.90 -6.91 -0.55
N SER A 182 3.83 -6.25 0.14
CA SER A 182 4.76 -5.29 -0.46
C SER A 182 6.20 -5.66 -0.14
N ALA A 183 7.08 -5.45 -1.11
CA ALA A 183 8.51 -5.69 -0.98
C ALA A 183 9.32 -4.68 -1.80
N TYR A 184 10.45 -4.22 -1.25
CA TYR A 184 11.39 -3.36 -1.97
C TYR A 184 12.17 -4.14 -3.03
N LYS A 185 12.50 -5.40 -2.74
CA LYS A 185 13.17 -6.37 -3.61
C LYS A 185 13.03 -7.78 -3.05
N ALA A 186 13.55 -8.76 -3.74
CA ALA A 186 13.65 -10.13 -3.23
C ALA A 186 14.30 -10.15 -1.83
N GLY A 187 13.72 -10.89 -0.90
CA GLY A 187 14.14 -11.01 0.48
C GLY A 187 13.97 -9.76 1.36
N MET A 188 13.33 -8.70 0.85
CA MET A 188 13.23 -7.42 1.55
C MET A 188 11.77 -6.95 1.64
N PRO A 189 10.97 -7.56 2.54
CA PRO A 189 9.58 -7.17 2.76
C PRO A 189 9.46 -5.77 3.37
N VAL A 190 8.36 -5.09 3.08
CA VAL A 190 8.03 -3.79 3.67
C VAL A 190 7.32 -3.99 5.00
N PRO A 191 7.82 -3.40 6.10
CA PRO A 191 7.06 -3.31 7.34
C PRO A 191 5.93 -2.28 7.20
N PHE A 192 4.73 -2.64 7.65
CA PHE A 192 3.56 -1.76 7.66
C PHE A 192 3.28 -1.32 9.09
N GLN A 193 2.96 -0.03 9.26
CA GLN A 193 2.58 0.49 10.57
C GLN A 193 1.19 -0.03 10.96
N ALA A 194 1.11 -0.70 12.10
CA ALA A 194 -0.12 -1.33 12.57
C ALA A 194 -0.90 -0.46 13.58
N SER A 195 -0.29 0.58 14.11
CA SER A 195 -0.91 1.50 15.07
C SER A 195 -1.18 2.86 14.42
N PRO A 196 -2.45 3.30 14.29
CA PRO A 196 -2.76 4.63 13.78
C PRO A 196 -2.09 5.75 14.60
N ARG A 197 -2.05 5.61 15.93
CA ARG A 197 -1.37 6.59 16.81
C ARG A 197 0.11 6.70 16.49
N LYS A 198 0.80 5.58 16.32
CA LYS A 198 2.22 5.58 15.97
C LYS A 198 2.46 6.07 14.54
N ALA A 199 1.58 5.72 13.59
CA ALA A 199 1.61 6.26 12.24
C ALA A 199 1.48 7.79 12.23
N PHE A 200 0.56 8.34 13.05
CA PHE A 200 0.41 9.77 13.22
C PHE A 200 1.71 10.42 13.74
N VAL A 201 2.30 9.88 14.80
CA VAL A 201 3.55 10.41 15.37
C VAL A 201 4.69 10.33 14.36
N GLU A 202 4.81 9.24 13.64
CA GLU A 202 5.87 9.05 12.64
C GLU A 202 5.74 10.01 11.45
N LEU A 203 4.52 10.22 10.96
CA LEU A 203 4.25 11.07 9.79
C LEU A 203 4.22 12.56 10.14
N PHE A 204 3.60 12.92 11.26
CA PHE A 204 3.21 14.28 11.57
C PHE A 204 3.80 14.81 12.90
N GLY A 205 4.26 13.93 13.79
CA GLY A 205 4.64 14.27 15.17
C GLY A 205 5.61 15.44 15.24
N ALA A 206 6.69 15.41 14.47
CA ALA A 206 7.67 16.49 14.43
C ALA A 206 7.09 17.85 14.01
N SER A 207 6.06 17.85 13.14
CA SER A 207 5.48 19.11 12.63
C SER A 207 4.41 19.69 13.54
N VAL A 208 3.84 18.91 14.46
CA VAL A 208 2.83 19.37 15.43
C VAL A 208 3.41 19.61 16.82
N ALA A 209 4.68 19.25 17.03
CA ALA A 209 5.41 19.57 18.26
C ALA A 209 5.63 21.10 18.39
N PRO A 210 5.80 21.64 19.60
CA PRO A 210 6.19 23.02 19.81
C PRO A 210 7.49 23.33 19.05
N PRO A 211 7.62 24.53 18.43
CA PRO A 211 8.79 24.87 17.62
C PRO A 211 10.13 24.68 18.35
N GLU A 212 10.19 25.05 19.61
CA GLU A 212 11.41 24.90 20.44
C GLU A 212 11.80 23.43 20.66
N GLU A 213 10.83 22.55 20.82
CA GLU A 213 11.05 21.12 20.98
C GLU A 213 11.51 20.51 19.66
N LEU A 214 10.91 20.90 18.56
CA LEU A 214 11.29 20.49 17.21
C LEU A 214 12.72 20.93 16.88
N GLU A 215 13.07 22.21 17.12
CA GLU A 215 14.42 22.73 16.89
C GLU A 215 15.46 21.99 17.72
N ARG A 216 15.14 21.74 18.99
CA ARG A 216 16.01 21.00 19.90
C ARG A 216 16.22 19.56 19.46
N GLU A 217 15.17 18.87 19.07
CA GLU A 217 15.24 17.49 18.56
C GLU A 217 16.04 17.42 17.25
N LEU A 218 15.78 18.33 16.32
CA LEU A 218 16.53 18.43 15.06
C LEU A 218 18.00 18.72 15.26
N ALA A 219 18.34 19.64 16.17
CA ALA A 219 19.72 19.96 16.52
C ALA A 219 20.44 18.78 17.15
N LEU A 220 19.77 18.07 18.08
CA LEU A 220 20.31 16.88 18.74
C LEU A 220 20.52 15.73 17.76
N ASN A 221 19.51 15.43 16.97
CA ASN A 221 19.57 14.38 15.96
C ASN A 221 20.60 14.71 14.87
N GLY A 222 20.66 15.95 14.41
CA GLY A 222 21.65 16.41 13.45
C GLY A 222 23.09 16.28 13.98
N SER A 223 23.33 16.70 15.20
CA SER A 223 24.64 16.59 15.86
C SER A 223 25.05 15.14 16.06
N LEU A 224 24.14 14.28 16.56
CA LEU A 224 24.39 12.86 16.75
C LEU A 224 24.69 12.16 15.42
N MET A 225 23.88 12.43 14.40
CA MET A 225 24.06 11.85 13.05
C MET A 225 25.37 12.28 12.40
N ASN A 226 25.74 13.57 12.51
CA ASN A 226 27.00 14.07 12.00
C ASN A 226 28.20 13.43 12.72
N PHE A 227 28.11 13.24 14.03
CA PHE A 227 29.13 12.56 14.82
C PHE A 227 29.26 11.10 14.39
N LEU A 228 28.14 10.36 14.33
CA LEU A 228 28.12 8.95 13.92
C LEU A 228 28.63 8.77 12.47
N THR A 229 28.22 9.64 11.55
CA THR A 229 28.66 9.59 10.15
C THR A 229 30.14 9.91 10.02
N GLY A 230 30.64 10.88 10.79
CA GLY A 230 32.07 11.25 10.79
C GLY A 230 32.97 10.11 11.30
N ASP A 231 32.60 9.51 12.41
CA ASP A 231 33.34 8.37 12.98
C ASP A 231 33.22 7.14 12.08
N ALA A 232 32.06 6.86 11.56
CA ALA A 232 31.83 5.75 10.66
C ALA A 232 32.66 5.87 9.37
N ARG A 233 32.75 7.04 8.76
CA ARG A 233 33.62 7.26 7.57
C ARG A 233 35.12 7.10 7.91
N ARG A 234 35.52 7.38 9.13
CA ARG A 234 36.88 7.15 9.59
C ARG A 234 37.16 5.64 9.72
N ILE A 235 36.22 4.88 10.25
CA ILE A 235 36.28 3.42 10.35
C ILE A 235 36.28 2.79 8.96
N GLU A 236 35.40 3.23 8.07
CA GLU A 236 35.31 2.72 6.68
C GLU A 236 36.64 2.77 5.93
N LYS A 237 37.43 3.82 6.15
CA LYS A 237 38.76 3.94 5.52
C LYS A 237 39.78 2.89 6.01
N GLN A 238 39.53 2.27 7.16
CA GLN A 238 40.39 1.25 7.75
C GLN A 238 39.92 -0.17 7.38
N LEU A 239 38.71 -0.32 6.83
CA LEU A 239 38.14 -1.60 6.44
C LEU A 239 38.52 -1.94 5.00
N THR A 240 38.59 -3.24 4.71
CA THR A 240 38.90 -3.79 3.37
C THR A 240 37.92 -4.90 3.00
N GLY A 241 37.80 -5.20 1.70
CA GLY A 241 36.98 -6.29 1.18
C GLY A 241 35.50 -6.21 1.58
N ASP A 242 34.91 -7.34 1.92
CA ASP A 242 33.49 -7.51 2.25
C ASP A 242 33.08 -6.71 3.47
N GLU A 243 33.98 -6.46 4.41
CA GLU A 243 33.69 -5.66 5.59
C GLU A 243 33.43 -4.19 5.23
N LYS A 244 34.21 -3.66 4.30
CA LYS A 244 34.03 -2.30 3.79
C LYS A 244 32.71 -2.16 3.04
N GLU A 245 32.35 -3.15 2.23
CA GLU A 245 31.06 -3.15 1.51
C GLU A 245 29.87 -3.16 2.47
N ARG A 246 29.87 -4.05 3.46
CA ARG A 246 28.81 -4.11 4.49
C ARG A 246 28.72 -2.82 5.30
N PHE A 247 29.86 -2.26 5.64
CA PHE A 247 29.91 -1.01 6.40
C PHE A 247 29.45 0.18 5.56
N GLY A 248 29.76 0.21 4.25
CA GLY A 248 29.22 1.19 3.31
C GLY A 248 27.69 1.15 3.20
N LEU A 249 27.10 -0.05 3.20
CA LEU A 249 25.63 -0.19 3.25
C LEU A 249 25.03 0.39 4.54
N TYR A 250 25.71 0.20 5.66
CA TYR A 250 25.32 0.78 6.94
C TYR A 250 25.38 2.32 6.92
N LEU A 251 26.47 2.90 6.40
CA LEU A 251 26.61 4.35 6.22
C LEU A 251 25.53 4.94 5.32
N ASN A 252 25.23 4.30 4.20
CA ASN A 252 24.17 4.74 3.31
C ASN A 252 22.81 4.82 4.02
N SER A 253 22.55 3.90 4.94
CA SER A 253 21.30 3.92 5.73
C SER A 253 21.21 5.15 6.65
N PHE A 254 22.30 5.61 7.20
CA PHE A 254 22.32 6.87 7.98
C PHE A 254 22.12 8.09 7.10
N GLU A 255 22.74 8.13 5.94
CA GLU A 255 22.56 9.24 4.99
C GLU A 255 21.10 9.30 4.50
N GLU A 256 20.47 8.15 4.25
CA GLU A 256 19.05 8.08 3.92
C GLU A 256 18.17 8.61 5.05
N LEU A 257 18.47 8.28 6.30
CA LEU A 257 17.75 8.78 7.46
C LEU A 257 17.91 10.30 7.62
N GLN A 258 19.10 10.85 7.46
CA GLN A 258 19.33 12.30 7.46
C GLN A 258 18.55 13.00 6.34
N ASN A 259 18.53 12.42 5.14
CA ASN A 259 17.78 12.97 4.02
C ASN A 259 16.27 12.94 4.26
N LEU A 260 15.77 11.90 4.92
CA LEU A 260 14.37 11.78 5.34
C LEU A 260 14.00 12.93 6.28
N GLU A 261 14.80 13.16 7.32
CA GLU A 261 14.54 14.24 8.29
C GLU A 261 14.61 15.64 7.63
N ARG A 262 15.59 15.90 6.78
CA ARG A 262 15.66 17.17 6.02
C ARG A 262 14.42 17.39 5.15
N LYS A 263 13.91 16.35 4.49
CA LYS A 263 12.69 16.42 3.69
C LYS A 263 11.45 16.67 4.54
N LYS A 264 11.36 16.09 5.74
CA LYS A 264 10.27 16.38 6.68
C LYS A 264 10.27 17.84 7.10
N VAL A 265 11.42 18.38 7.46
CA VAL A 265 11.56 19.80 7.82
C VAL A 265 11.11 20.72 6.68
N ALA A 266 11.53 20.43 5.45
CA ALA A 266 11.12 21.21 4.28
C ALA A 266 9.60 21.21 4.02
N LEU A 267 8.88 20.22 4.54
CA LEU A 267 7.44 20.10 4.42
C LEU A 267 6.67 20.56 5.67
N SER A 268 7.36 20.99 6.74
CA SER A 268 6.77 21.22 8.07
C SER A 268 5.55 22.13 8.06
N GLU A 269 5.60 23.28 7.39
CA GLU A 269 4.49 24.23 7.31
C GLU A 269 3.25 23.64 6.60
N ARG A 270 3.49 22.89 5.52
CA ARG A 270 2.44 22.20 4.81
C ARG A 270 1.85 21.06 5.64
N VAL A 271 2.70 20.35 6.35
CA VAL A 271 2.28 19.29 7.26
C VAL A 271 1.41 19.86 8.38
N LYS A 272 1.82 20.95 9.04
CA LYS A 272 1.02 21.65 10.06
C LYS A 272 -0.37 22.03 9.55
N SER A 273 -0.46 22.49 8.29
CA SER A 273 -1.74 22.94 7.72
C SER A 273 -2.73 21.82 7.45
N PHE A 274 -2.25 20.60 7.21
CA PHE A 274 -3.08 19.45 6.78
C PHE A 274 -2.93 18.23 7.69
N ALA A 275 -2.16 18.31 8.76
CA ALA A 275 -2.07 17.22 9.73
C ALA A 275 -3.45 16.96 10.35
N PRO A 276 -3.90 15.73 10.42
CA PRO A 276 -5.14 15.42 11.12
C PRO A 276 -4.99 15.69 12.61
N LYS A 277 -6.12 15.94 13.27
CA LYS A 277 -6.13 16.04 14.74
C LYS A 277 -6.20 14.63 15.31
N PRO A 278 -5.24 14.23 16.15
CA PRO A 278 -5.23 12.88 16.71
C PRO A 278 -6.33 12.75 17.77
N GLU A 279 -7.49 12.32 17.34
CA GLU A 279 -8.63 12.04 18.20
C GLU A 279 -8.56 10.63 18.81
N GLY A 280 -9.48 10.28 19.69
CA GLY A 280 -9.55 8.96 20.36
C GLY A 280 -9.71 7.76 19.41
N LEU A 281 -10.09 8.01 18.15
CA LEU A 281 -10.13 7.00 17.08
C LEU A 281 -8.78 6.31 16.86
N TYR A 282 -7.67 7.03 17.03
CA TYR A 282 -6.33 6.51 16.76
C TYR A 282 -5.86 5.49 17.81
N ASP A 283 -6.45 5.52 19.00
CA ASP A 283 -6.18 4.58 20.08
C ASP A 283 -7.22 3.45 20.14
N SER A 284 -8.22 3.50 19.26
CA SER A 284 -9.31 2.55 19.26
C SER A 284 -8.85 1.16 18.81
N VAL A 285 -9.34 0.13 19.49
CA VAL A 285 -9.18 -1.26 19.10
C VAL A 285 -10.24 -1.74 18.09
N LYS A 286 -11.28 -0.93 17.83
CA LYS A 286 -12.36 -1.29 16.91
C LYS A 286 -11.85 -1.26 15.46
N PRO A 287 -12.02 -2.36 14.69
CA PRO A 287 -11.56 -2.43 13.30
C PRO A 287 -12.02 -1.28 12.42
N LYS A 288 -13.29 -0.89 12.51
CA LYS A 288 -13.85 0.23 11.76
C LYS A 288 -13.10 1.53 12.03
N HIS A 289 -12.85 1.87 13.28
CA HIS A 289 -12.13 3.10 13.66
C HIS A 289 -10.69 3.08 13.15
N ARG A 290 -10.03 1.93 13.15
CA ARG A 290 -8.68 1.77 12.59
C ARG A 290 -8.64 2.01 11.10
N ILE A 291 -9.62 1.47 10.37
CA ILE A 291 -9.74 1.71 8.93
C ILE A 291 -9.94 3.20 8.65
N GLU A 292 -10.85 3.87 9.35
CA GLU A 292 -11.09 5.30 9.23
C GLU A 292 -9.81 6.09 9.48
N SER A 293 -9.07 5.78 10.55
CA SER A 293 -7.80 6.42 10.87
C SER A 293 -6.74 6.18 9.78
N TYR A 294 -6.63 4.98 9.23
CA TYR A 294 -5.67 4.71 8.15
C TYR A 294 -5.96 5.52 6.89
N PHE A 295 -7.23 5.64 6.50
CA PHE A 295 -7.59 6.45 5.33
C PHE A 295 -7.40 7.94 5.56
N GLU A 296 -7.67 8.45 6.77
CA GLU A 296 -7.39 9.82 7.15
C GLU A 296 -5.88 10.13 7.07
N LEU A 297 -5.05 9.29 7.68
CA LEU A 297 -3.60 9.40 7.63
C LEU A 297 -3.04 9.27 6.21
N ALA A 298 -3.59 8.36 5.42
CA ALA A 298 -3.23 8.20 4.01
C ALA A 298 -3.52 9.47 3.21
N ALA A 299 -4.73 10.01 3.33
CA ALA A 299 -5.11 11.25 2.66
C ALA A 299 -4.21 12.42 3.07
N ALA A 300 -3.99 12.62 4.37
CA ALA A 300 -3.15 13.67 4.89
C ALA A 300 -1.69 13.54 4.42
N SER A 301 -1.11 12.33 4.43
CA SER A 301 0.26 12.09 3.98
C SER A 301 0.46 12.37 2.49
N LEU A 302 -0.54 12.05 1.68
CA LEU A 302 -0.54 12.35 0.24
C LEU A 302 -0.73 13.85 -0.04
N ILE A 303 -1.64 14.52 0.67
CA ILE A 303 -1.91 15.95 0.51
C ILE A 303 -0.66 16.76 0.91
N THR A 304 -0.03 16.42 2.00
CA THR A 304 1.17 17.10 2.50
C THR A 304 2.40 16.84 1.64
N GLY A 305 2.42 15.75 0.88
CA GLY A 305 3.57 15.34 0.08
C GLY A 305 4.61 14.54 0.86
N LEU A 306 4.27 14.04 2.04
CA LEU A 306 5.13 13.13 2.81
C LEU A 306 5.41 11.85 2.01
N THR A 307 4.46 11.41 1.23
CA THR A 307 4.61 10.33 0.25
C THR A 307 3.70 10.56 -0.96
N ASN A 308 3.99 9.90 -2.06
CA ASN A 308 3.09 9.82 -3.22
C ASN A 308 2.43 8.44 -3.37
N VAL A 309 2.82 7.48 -2.55
CA VAL A 309 2.30 6.11 -2.62
C VAL A 309 1.96 5.61 -1.22
N VAL A 310 0.72 5.21 -1.04
CA VAL A 310 0.24 4.60 0.20
C VAL A 310 -0.36 3.24 -0.10
N THR A 311 -0.01 2.25 0.71
CA THR A 311 -0.62 0.92 0.67
C THR A 311 -1.32 0.65 1.99
N VAL A 312 -2.61 0.33 1.93
CA VAL A 312 -3.43 0.02 3.11
C VAL A 312 -3.94 -1.41 3.02
N ARG A 313 -3.70 -2.19 4.06
CA ARG A 313 -4.37 -3.47 4.28
C ARG A 313 -5.36 -3.32 5.43
N PRO A 314 -6.65 -3.11 5.14
CA PRO A 314 -7.65 -2.72 6.14
C PRO A 314 -8.03 -3.85 7.09
N ASP A 315 -7.82 -5.10 6.70
CA ASP A 315 -8.24 -6.27 7.46
C ASP A 315 -7.22 -7.42 7.44
N THR A 316 -7.48 -8.40 8.30
CA THR A 316 -6.88 -9.73 8.27
C THR A 316 -7.98 -10.78 8.41
N LEU A 317 -7.67 -12.04 8.15
CA LEU A 317 -8.66 -13.13 8.17
C LEU A 317 -9.39 -13.29 9.52
N GLY A 318 -8.71 -13.00 10.63
CA GLY A 318 -9.27 -13.09 11.98
C GLY A 318 -10.06 -11.88 12.46
N VAL A 319 -10.15 -10.81 11.66
CA VAL A 319 -10.86 -9.58 12.07
C VAL A 319 -12.37 -9.83 12.09
N GLU A 320 -13.02 -9.39 13.16
CA GLU A 320 -14.46 -9.35 13.34
C GLU A 320 -14.93 -7.90 13.47
N TYR A 321 -16.02 -7.55 12.83
CA TYR A 321 -16.61 -6.20 12.89
C TYR A 321 -17.80 -6.17 13.85
N ARG A 322 -17.56 -6.52 15.12
CA ARG A 322 -18.62 -6.61 16.16
C ARG A 322 -19.36 -5.31 16.37
N GLU A 323 -18.69 -4.17 16.17
CA GLU A 323 -19.31 -2.84 16.22
C GLU A 323 -20.34 -2.58 15.10
N LEU A 324 -20.33 -3.43 14.05
CA LEU A 324 -21.33 -3.43 12.98
C LEU A 324 -22.38 -4.56 13.14
N GLY A 325 -22.38 -5.25 14.29
CA GLY A 325 -23.24 -6.40 14.53
C GLY A 325 -22.79 -7.67 13.80
N ILE A 326 -21.55 -7.71 13.29
CA ILE A 326 -20.99 -8.84 12.56
C ILE A 326 -20.07 -9.63 13.50
N SER A 327 -20.49 -10.82 13.90
CA SER A 327 -19.73 -11.70 14.78
C SER A 327 -18.83 -12.69 14.04
N ASN A 328 -19.03 -12.85 12.74
CA ASN A 328 -18.20 -13.72 11.92
C ASN A 328 -16.89 -12.99 11.55
N SER A 329 -15.77 -13.72 11.59
CA SER A 329 -14.50 -13.22 11.10
C SER A 329 -14.52 -12.99 9.58
N VAL A 330 -13.62 -12.17 9.08
CA VAL A 330 -13.44 -11.94 7.62
C VAL A 330 -13.26 -13.26 6.88
N HIS A 331 -12.57 -14.22 7.47
CA HIS A 331 -12.42 -15.57 6.92
C HIS A 331 -13.78 -16.29 6.80
N ALA A 332 -14.53 -16.33 7.88
CA ALA A 332 -15.83 -17.02 7.90
C ALA A 332 -16.82 -16.38 6.91
N LEU A 333 -16.83 -15.04 6.80
CA LEU A 333 -17.65 -14.32 5.81
C LEU A 333 -17.30 -14.69 4.35
N GLY A 334 -16.04 -15.03 4.07
CA GLY A 334 -15.62 -15.46 2.75
C GLY A 334 -16.12 -16.86 2.34
N HIS A 335 -16.69 -17.62 3.28
CA HIS A 335 -17.23 -18.98 3.07
C HIS A 335 -18.78 -19.04 3.09
N LEU A 336 -19.45 -17.95 3.39
CA LEU A 336 -20.91 -17.80 3.32
C LEU A 336 -21.35 -17.51 1.88
#